data_c505580d559e3ee1533ab3ed0af5089b
#
_entry.id   c505580d559e3ee1533ab3ed0af5089b
#
_cell.length_a   1.000
_cell.length_b   1.000
_cell.length_c   1.000
_cell.angle_alpha   90.00
_cell.angle_beta   90.00
_cell.angle_gamma   90.00
#
_symmetry.space_group_name_H-M   'P 1'
#
loop_
_entity.id
_entity.type
_entity.pdbx_description
1 polymer ?
#
loop_
_entity_poly.entity_id
_entity_poly.type
_entity_poly.pdbx_seq_one_letter_code
_entity_poly.pdbx_strand_id
1 'polypeptide(L)'
;RQTPATVYGLGVRENVVACGEPFDEAREKVLARGLERLSFCNSARFIRFALAALERIREGRGQALDGLDAAERRLLLMLYYTFWNVGLSDLEGRPFGSVEEALYWLIGHPLAYAELCDLLRYQYERIDIVGRPIEGLDADIPLDLYCNYTTDQILAALGRHQAWKHRHFQEGVLYVEERNMDVFFVTLVKSERDYSPTTMYQDYAISERVFHWQSQSRTTVGSPTGRRYVNQGKTGHPVLFFVREKKRNESGVTMPYTCIGLADYRSHRGSAPISMEWTMREPLPAFVLDVGL
;
A
#
# COMPACT_ATOMS: atom_id res chain seq x y z
N ARG A 1 19.71 -11.46 -8.37
CA ARG A 1 18.36 -11.38 -9.01
C ARG A 1 18.56 -11.07 -10.49
N GLN A 2 17.97 -11.84 -11.37
CA GLN A 2 17.87 -11.49 -12.78
C GLN A 2 16.73 -10.48 -12.92
N THR A 3 17.01 -9.36 -13.57
CA THR A 3 16.01 -8.35 -13.88
C THR A 3 15.53 -8.55 -15.32
N PRO A 4 14.36 -8.02 -15.72
CA PRO A 4 13.91 -8.08 -17.12
C PRO A 4 14.96 -7.59 -18.12
N ALA A 5 15.66 -6.49 -17.82
CA ALA A 5 16.71 -5.98 -18.70
C ALA A 5 17.93 -6.91 -18.74
N THR A 6 18.30 -7.55 -17.62
CA THR A 6 19.40 -8.53 -17.60
C THR A 6 19.05 -9.74 -18.46
N VAL A 7 17.82 -10.26 -18.36
CA VAL A 7 17.34 -11.38 -19.17
C VAL A 7 17.28 -11.00 -20.64
N TYR A 8 16.75 -9.82 -20.96
CA TYR A 8 16.71 -9.28 -22.32
C TYR A 8 18.13 -9.11 -22.90
N GLY A 9 19.04 -8.49 -22.14
CA GLY A 9 20.41 -8.29 -22.57
C GLY A 9 21.17 -9.62 -22.78
N LEU A 10 20.85 -10.66 -22.03
CA LEU A 10 21.36 -12.02 -22.28
C LEU A 10 20.77 -12.59 -23.59
N GLY A 11 19.48 -12.50 -23.77
CA GLY A 11 18.79 -13.00 -24.96
C GLY A 11 19.29 -12.32 -26.25
N VAL A 12 19.57 -11.01 -26.21
CA VAL A 12 20.15 -10.30 -27.34
C VAL A 12 21.59 -10.76 -27.61
N ARG A 13 22.40 -10.92 -26.58
CA ARG A 13 23.81 -11.43 -26.74
C ARG A 13 23.88 -12.84 -27.29
N GLU A 14 22.92 -13.68 -26.93
CA GLU A 14 22.83 -15.06 -27.38
C GLU A 14 22.02 -15.22 -28.68
N ASN A 15 21.62 -14.12 -29.34
CA ASN A 15 20.81 -14.10 -30.56
C ASN A 15 19.45 -14.83 -30.43
N VAL A 16 18.96 -14.98 -29.21
CA VAL A 16 17.63 -15.57 -28.94
C VAL A 16 16.51 -14.53 -29.11
N VAL A 17 16.85 -13.25 -28.86
CA VAL A 17 15.93 -12.11 -29.01
C VAL A 17 16.55 -11.11 -29.99
N ALA A 18 15.77 -10.60 -30.94
CA ALA A 18 16.21 -9.56 -31.85
C ALA A 18 16.60 -8.28 -31.06
N CYS A 19 17.72 -7.65 -31.46
CA CYS A 19 18.14 -6.38 -30.88
C CYS A 19 17.11 -5.30 -31.27
N GLY A 20 16.31 -4.88 -30.28
CA GLY A 20 15.41 -3.73 -30.37
C GLY A 20 16.05 -2.49 -29.76
N GLU A 21 15.24 -1.52 -29.39
CA GLU A 21 15.69 -0.36 -28.63
C GLU A 21 16.38 -0.79 -27.32
N PRO A 22 17.51 -0.15 -26.95
CA PRO A 22 18.21 -0.49 -25.71
C PRO A 22 17.29 -0.21 -24.50
N PHE A 23 17.30 -1.14 -23.56
CA PHE A 23 16.54 -0.98 -22.32
C PHE A 23 17.24 0.07 -21.45
N ASP A 24 16.55 1.17 -21.17
CA ASP A 24 17.07 2.27 -20.36
C ASP A 24 17.26 1.81 -18.90
N GLU A 25 18.46 1.96 -18.35
CA GLU A 25 18.81 1.56 -16.97
C GLU A 25 17.92 2.26 -15.92
N ALA A 26 17.53 3.51 -16.15
CA ALA A 26 16.64 4.22 -15.24
C ALA A 26 15.23 3.64 -15.26
N ARG A 27 14.71 3.27 -16.43
CA ARG A 27 13.43 2.56 -16.58
C ARG A 27 13.47 1.20 -15.91
N GLU A 28 14.56 0.47 -16.05
CA GLU A 28 14.74 -0.83 -15.39
C GLU A 28 14.64 -0.72 -13.88
N LYS A 29 15.32 0.23 -13.26
CA LYS A 29 15.29 0.44 -11.81
C LYS A 29 13.88 0.75 -11.31
N VAL A 30 13.13 1.56 -12.04
CA VAL A 30 11.75 1.90 -11.71
C VAL A 30 10.84 0.68 -11.89
N LEU A 31 10.95 -0.03 -13.03
CA LEU A 31 10.16 -1.21 -13.33
C LEU A 31 10.41 -2.32 -12.29
N ALA A 32 11.66 -2.64 -11.99
CA ALA A 32 12.03 -3.68 -11.03
C ALA A 32 11.43 -3.44 -9.64
N ARG A 33 11.42 -2.19 -9.18
CA ARG A 33 10.78 -1.79 -7.91
C ARG A 33 9.27 -2.02 -7.95
N GLY A 34 8.62 -1.62 -9.04
CA GLY A 34 7.18 -1.81 -9.21
C GLY A 34 6.79 -3.27 -9.29
N LEU A 35 7.52 -4.09 -10.05
CA LEU A 35 7.28 -5.53 -10.16
C LEU A 35 7.45 -6.23 -8.80
N GLU A 36 8.46 -5.85 -8.01
CA GLU A 36 8.63 -6.38 -6.65
C GLU A 36 7.42 -6.08 -5.77
N ARG A 37 6.89 -4.86 -5.81
CA ARG A 37 5.71 -4.46 -5.02
C ARG A 37 4.43 -5.12 -5.52
N LEU A 38 4.25 -5.22 -6.83
CA LEU A 38 3.09 -5.87 -7.44
C LEU A 38 3.05 -7.38 -7.18
N SER A 39 4.20 -8.02 -6.92
CA SER A 39 4.25 -9.44 -6.58
C SER A 39 3.49 -9.81 -5.30
N PHE A 40 3.15 -8.84 -4.47
CA PHE A 40 2.34 -9.00 -3.27
C PHE A 40 0.89 -8.52 -3.44
N CYS A 41 0.55 -7.96 -4.61
CA CYS A 41 -0.77 -7.39 -4.85
C CYS A 41 -1.82 -8.50 -5.02
N ASN A 42 -2.91 -8.39 -4.24
CA ASN A 42 -4.06 -9.29 -4.31
C ASN A 42 -5.40 -8.54 -4.41
N SER A 43 -5.39 -7.22 -4.70
CA SER A 43 -6.62 -6.45 -4.92
C SER A 43 -7.10 -6.59 -6.36
N ALA A 44 -8.19 -7.33 -6.56
CA ALA A 44 -8.81 -7.49 -7.88
C ALA A 44 -9.25 -6.15 -8.50
N ARG A 45 -9.73 -5.21 -7.68
CA ARG A 45 -10.11 -3.86 -8.10
C ARG A 45 -8.90 -3.10 -8.66
N PHE A 46 -7.82 -3.06 -7.87
CA PHE A 46 -6.61 -2.36 -8.27
C PHE A 46 -5.97 -2.97 -9.52
N ILE A 47 -5.87 -4.31 -9.60
CA ILE A 47 -5.28 -5.01 -10.76
C ILE A 47 -6.08 -4.72 -12.02
N ARG A 48 -7.42 -4.84 -11.99
CA ARG A 48 -8.27 -4.55 -13.16
C ARG A 48 -8.13 -3.10 -13.61
N PHE A 49 -8.15 -2.16 -12.66
CA PHE A 49 -7.93 -0.75 -12.98
C PHE A 49 -6.55 -0.53 -13.61
N ALA A 50 -5.48 -1.09 -13.02
CA ALA A 50 -4.12 -0.95 -13.52
C ALA A 50 -3.98 -1.46 -14.96
N LEU A 51 -4.50 -2.65 -15.27
CA LEU A 51 -4.49 -3.22 -16.62
C LEU A 51 -5.22 -2.30 -17.61
N ALA A 52 -6.42 -1.84 -17.29
CA ALA A 52 -7.20 -0.94 -18.14
C ALA A 52 -6.52 0.43 -18.34
N ALA A 53 -5.94 1.00 -17.28
CA ALA A 53 -5.23 2.27 -17.36
C ALA A 53 -3.97 2.17 -18.22
N LEU A 54 -3.17 1.11 -18.04
CA LEU A 54 -1.95 0.89 -18.82
C LEU A 54 -2.25 0.69 -20.32
N GLU A 55 -3.32 -0.03 -20.65
CA GLU A 55 -3.77 -0.22 -22.03
C GLU A 55 -4.16 1.13 -22.67
N ARG A 56 -5.00 1.92 -21.98
CA ARG A 56 -5.42 3.25 -22.45
C ARG A 56 -4.23 4.19 -22.66
N ILE A 57 -3.30 4.22 -21.71
CA ILE A 57 -2.08 5.04 -21.79
C ILE A 57 -1.24 4.61 -22.99
N ARG A 58 -1.05 3.29 -23.20
CA ARG A 58 -0.29 2.76 -24.34
C ARG A 58 -0.88 3.12 -25.69
N GLU A 59 -2.20 3.11 -25.82
CA GLU A 59 -2.90 3.45 -27.06
C GLU A 59 -2.76 4.95 -27.44
N GLY A 60 -2.04 5.74 -26.63
CA GLY A 60 -1.77 7.15 -26.90
C GLY A 60 -3.01 8.04 -26.89
N ARG A 61 -4.08 7.57 -26.31
CA ARG A 61 -5.30 8.36 -26.12
C ARG A 61 -5.02 9.35 -24.98
N GLY A 62 -4.38 10.48 -25.29
CA GLY A 62 -3.96 11.50 -24.33
C GLY A 62 -5.09 12.13 -23.50
N GLN A 63 -6.33 11.82 -23.81
CA GLN A 63 -7.53 12.08 -23.01
C GLN A 63 -8.07 10.81 -22.36
N ALA A 64 -7.31 9.73 -22.37
CA ALA A 64 -7.77 8.40 -21.98
C ALA A 64 -8.15 8.29 -20.50
N LEU A 65 -7.61 9.17 -19.66
CA LEU A 65 -7.90 9.23 -18.24
C LEU A 65 -8.78 10.44 -17.86
N ASP A 66 -9.29 11.17 -18.86
CA ASP A 66 -10.33 12.17 -18.64
C ASP A 66 -11.62 11.45 -18.19
N GLY A 67 -12.28 12.01 -17.19
CA GLY A 67 -13.53 11.46 -16.67
C GLY A 67 -13.38 10.42 -15.56
N LEU A 68 -12.16 10.13 -15.08
CA LEU A 68 -11.97 9.29 -13.89
C LEU A 68 -12.73 9.89 -12.69
N ASP A 69 -13.44 9.04 -11.95
CA ASP A 69 -14.05 9.43 -10.69
C ASP A 69 -13.00 9.62 -9.58
N ALA A 70 -13.44 9.94 -8.37
CA ALA A 70 -12.53 10.20 -7.25
C ALA A 70 -11.76 8.94 -6.81
N ALA A 71 -12.39 7.78 -6.84
CA ALA A 71 -11.75 6.51 -6.49
C ALA A 71 -10.74 6.09 -7.57
N GLU A 72 -11.10 6.22 -8.84
CA GLU A 72 -10.24 5.91 -9.98
C GLU A 72 -9.01 6.81 -10.04
N ARG A 73 -9.14 8.11 -9.74
CA ARG A 73 -7.99 9.02 -9.61
C ARG A 73 -7.04 8.58 -8.51
N ARG A 74 -7.55 8.05 -7.39
CA ARG A 74 -6.71 7.48 -6.33
C ARG A 74 -6.05 6.18 -6.74
N LEU A 75 -6.76 5.31 -7.45
CA LEU A 75 -6.18 4.08 -8.02
C LEU A 75 -5.03 4.43 -8.99
N LEU A 76 -5.17 5.49 -9.79
CA LEU A 76 -4.09 5.96 -10.66
C LEU A 76 -2.87 6.44 -9.86
N LEU A 77 -3.08 7.18 -8.78
CA LEU A 77 -2.00 7.58 -7.88
C LEU A 77 -1.37 6.37 -7.18
N MET A 78 -2.17 5.39 -6.75
CA MET A 78 -1.65 4.13 -6.20
C MET A 78 -0.77 3.40 -7.21
N LEU A 79 -1.17 3.37 -8.50
CA LEU A 79 -0.38 2.78 -9.58
C LEU A 79 0.94 3.55 -9.78
N TYR A 80 0.92 4.88 -9.81
CA TYR A 80 2.13 5.70 -9.88
C TYR A 80 3.05 5.41 -8.70
N TYR A 81 2.55 5.47 -7.46
CA TYR A 81 3.32 5.23 -6.25
C TYR A 81 3.74 3.76 -6.04
N THR A 82 3.27 2.85 -6.86
CA THR A 82 3.83 1.49 -6.94
C THR A 82 5.25 1.51 -7.52
N PHE A 83 5.53 2.41 -8.45
CA PHE A 83 6.82 2.50 -9.15
C PHE A 83 7.73 3.58 -8.54
N TRP A 84 7.19 4.74 -8.20
CA TRP A 84 7.93 5.87 -7.63
C TRP A 84 7.62 6.03 -6.15
N ASN A 85 8.58 6.53 -5.41
CA ASN A 85 8.45 6.87 -3.98
C ASN A 85 8.63 8.37 -3.73
N VAL A 86 8.40 9.16 -4.75
CA VAL A 86 8.48 10.64 -4.74
C VAL A 86 7.37 11.21 -5.60
N GLY A 87 6.97 12.45 -5.36
CA GLY A 87 6.04 13.16 -6.24
C GLY A 87 6.70 13.57 -7.55
N LEU A 88 5.90 13.94 -8.54
CA LEU A 88 6.40 14.38 -9.84
C LEU A 88 7.37 15.57 -9.74
N SER A 89 7.16 16.48 -8.77
CA SER A 89 8.05 17.64 -8.53
C SER A 89 9.45 17.26 -8.05
N ASP A 90 9.58 16.06 -7.45
CA ASP A 90 10.82 15.61 -6.82
C ASP A 90 11.57 14.57 -7.66
N LEU A 91 11.12 14.33 -8.90
CA LEU A 91 11.77 13.44 -9.85
C LEU A 91 12.99 14.13 -10.46
N GLU A 92 14.17 13.79 -9.99
CA GLU A 92 15.43 14.29 -10.52
C GLU A 92 15.70 13.80 -11.97
N GLY A 93 16.10 14.71 -12.84
CA GLY A 93 16.58 14.41 -14.20
C GLY A 93 15.51 14.04 -15.23
N ARG A 94 14.24 13.89 -14.84
CA ARG A 94 13.11 13.60 -15.75
C ARG A 94 11.85 14.30 -15.27
N PRO A 95 11.61 15.55 -15.67
CA PRO A 95 10.36 16.20 -15.38
C PRO A 95 9.24 15.60 -16.24
N PHE A 96 8.22 15.01 -15.61
CA PHE A 96 6.99 14.62 -16.26
C PHE A 96 5.90 15.65 -15.94
N GLY A 97 5.08 15.99 -16.92
CA GLY A 97 3.97 16.93 -16.77
C GLY A 97 2.75 16.30 -16.08
N SER A 98 2.66 14.98 -16.06
CA SER A 98 1.55 14.26 -15.42
C SER A 98 1.93 12.84 -15.01
N VAL A 99 1.06 12.21 -14.21
CA VAL A 99 1.19 10.80 -13.82
C VAL A 99 1.07 9.89 -15.05
N GLU A 100 0.20 10.22 -15.98
CA GLU A 100 0.05 9.49 -17.24
C GLU A 100 1.34 9.50 -18.06
N GLU A 101 1.98 10.67 -18.15
CA GLU A 101 3.24 10.82 -18.89
C GLU A 101 4.35 9.97 -18.26
N ALA A 102 4.43 9.93 -16.92
CA ALA A 102 5.38 9.08 -16.22
C ALA A 102 5.12 7.59 -16.49
N LEU A 103 3.85 7.18 -16.43
CA LEU A 103 3.46 5.79 -16.73
C LEU A 103 3.67 5.47 -18.22
N TYR A 104 3.36 6.39 -19.14
CA TYR A 104 3.63 6.23 -20.58
C TYR A 104 5.12 6.00 -20.84
N TRP A 105 5.98 6.81 -20.22
CA TRP A 105 7.42 6.59 -20.30
C TRP A 105 7.82 5.20 -19.79
N LEU A 106 7.27 4.74 -18.65
CA LEU A 106 7.59 3.44 -18.07
C LEU A 106 7.25 2.28 -19.02
N ILE A 107 6.06 2.32 -19.63
CA ILE A 107 5.57 1.27 -20.53
C ILE A 107 5.93 1.49 -22.00
N GLY A 108 6.67 2.54 -22.32
CA GLY A 108 7.08 2.86 -23.70
C GLY A 108 7.97 1.78 -24.33
N HIS A 109 8.65 0.96 -23.53
CA HIS A 109 9.35 -0.21 -24.03
C HIS A 109 8.44 -1.44 -24.05
N PRO A 110 8.30 -2.17 -25.17
CA PRO A 110 7.36 -3.29 -25.30
C PRO A 110 7.53 -4.38 -24.23
N LEU A 111 8.77 -4.71 -23.86
CA LEU A 111 9.02 -5.68 -22.80
C LEU A 111 8.58 -5.19 -21.42
N ALA A 112 8.77 -3.90 -21.11
CA ALA A 112 8.32 -3.35 -19.84
C ALA A 112 6.79 -3.46 -19.70
N TYR A 113 6.07 -3.15 -20.79
CA TYR A 113 4.62 -3.30 -20.84
C TYR A 113 4.18 -4.78 -20.69
N ALA A 114 4.81 -5.67 -21.43
CA ALA A 114 4.47 -7.11 -21.40
C ALA A 114 4.69 -7.69 -20.00
N GLU A 115 5.88 -7.52 -19.42
CA GLU A 115 6.22 -8.01 -18.07
C GLU A 115 5.26 -7.47 -17.00
N LEU A 116 4.90 -6.19 -17.08
CA LEU A 116 3.98 -5.58 -16.16
C LEU A 116 2.56 -6.17 -16.27
N CYS A 117 2.06 -6.30 -17.49
CA CYS A 117 0.73 -6.86 -17.73
C CYS A 117 0.67 -8.35 -17.37
N ASP A 118 1.71 -9.11 -17.68
CA ASP A 118 1.77 -10.54 -17.39
C ASP A 118 1.84 -10.78 -15.87
N LEU A 119 2.61 -9.99 -15.12
CA LEU A 119 2.60 -10.06 -13.67
C LEU A 119 1.23 -9.71 -13.09
N LEU A 120 0.59 -8.65 -13.57
CA LEU A 120 -0.75 -8.26 -13.08
C LEU A 120 -1.80 -9.33 -13.35
N ARG A 121 -1.79 -9.95 -14.55
CA ARG A 121 -2.68 -11.08 -14.90
C ARG A 121 -2.39 -12.29 -14.01
N TYR A 122 -1.13 -12.64 -13.86
CA TYR A 122 -0.70 -13.73 -12.99
C TYR A 122 -1.18 -13.54 -11.55
N GLN A 123 -1.03 -12.34 -11.00
CA GLN A 123 -1.53 -12.04 -9.65
C GLN A 123 -3.07 -12.11 -9.58
N TYR A 124 -3.76 -11.62 -10.61
CA TYR A 124 -5.22 -11.69 -10.66
C TYR A 124 -5.75 -13.13 -10.62
N GLU A 125 -5.11 -14.03 -11.36
CA GLU A 125 -5.48 -15.46 -11.43
C GLU A 125 -5.21 -16.22 -10.12
N ARG A 126 -4.33 -15.67 -9.26
CA ARG A 126 -3.96 -16.27 -7.97
C ARG A 126 -4.64 -15.65 -6.76
N ILE A 127 -5.66 -14.85 -6.97
CA ILE A 127 -6.42 -14.28 -5.86
C ILE A 127 -7.26 -15.37 -5.22
N ASP A 128 -6.85 -15.82 -4.02
CA ASP A 128 -7.56 -16.82 -3.23
C ASP A 128 -8.70 -16.20 -2.41
N ILE A 129 -8.54 -14.96 -1.99
CA ILE A 129 -9.52 -14.21 -1.21
C ILE A 129 -9.94 -13.00 -2.02
N VAL A 130 -11.17 -12.99 -2.49
CA VAL A 130 -11.72 -11.83 -3.20
C VAL A 130 -11.93 -10.70 -2.19
N GLY A 131 -11.10 -9.65 -2.32
CA GLY A 131 -11.27 -8.42 -1.56
C GLY A 131 -12.64 -7.79 -1.81
N ARG A 132 -13.24 -7.24 -0.77
CA ARG A 132 -14.53 -6.56 -0.85
C ARG A 132 -14.43 -5.15 -0.28
N PRO A 133 -15.25 -4.21 -0.72
CA PRO A 133 -15.32 -2.89 -0.12
C PRO A 133 -15.53 -2.97 1.40
N ILE A 134 -14.92 -2.05 2.13
CA ILE A 134 -15.04 -1.99 3.60
C ILE A 134 -16.32 -1.22 3.92
N GLU A 135 -17.26 -1.88 4.58
CA GLU A 135 -18.50 -1.24 5.01
C GLU A 135 -18.22 -0.11 6.01
N GLY A 136 -18.78 1.07 5.73
CA GLY A 136 -18.56 2.28 6.54
C GLY A 136 -17.29 3.07 6.18
N LEU A 137 -16.56 2.69 5.14
CA LEU A 137 -15.51 3.50 4.55
C LEU A 137 -16.06 4.32 3.37
N ASP A 138 -15.58 5.54 3.20
CA ASP A 138 -16.02 6.40 2.10
C ASP A 138 -15.76 5.76 0.74
N ALA A 139 -16.75 5.86 -0.16
CA ALA A 139 -16.73 5.17 -1.46
C ALA A 139 -15.58 5.59 -2.38
N ASP A 140 -15.02 6.79 -2.17
CA ASP A 140 -13.88 7.30 -2.93
C ASP A 140 -12.52 6.79 -2.42
N ILE A 141 -12.49 5.98 -1.33
CA ILE A 141 -11.28 5.29 -0.84
C ILE A 141 -11.24 3.89 -1.44
N PRO A 142 -10.39 3.62 -2.44
CA PRO A 142 -10.39 2.35 -3.16
C PRO A 142 -9.54 1.27 -2.46
N LEU A 143 -9.83 1.05 -1.19
CA LEU A 143 -9.20 0.01 -0.37
C LEU A 143 -10.20 -1.10 -0.11
N ASP A 144 -9.76 -2.34 -0.29
CA ASP A 144 -10.56 -3.54 -0.08
C ASP A 144 -10.07 -4.31 1.14
N LEU A 145 -11.02 -4.93 1.84
CA LEU A 145 -10.75 -5.80 2.97
C LEU A 145 -9.88 -6.99 2.57
N TYR A 146 -8.91 -7.35 3.40
CA TYR A 146 -7.93 -8.43 3.24
C TYR A 146 -6.99 -8.29 2.05
N CYS A 147 -6.96 -7.12 1.41
CA CYS A 147 -6.02 -6.82 0.35
C CYS A 147 -4.73 -6.18 0.88
N ASN A 148 -3.65 -6.46 0.17
CA ASN A 148 -2.30 -6.03 0.48
C ASN A 148 -1.97 -4.71 -0.23
N TYR A 149 -1.40 -3.77 0.52
CA TYR A 149 -1.01 -2.47 0.00
C TYR A 149 0.33 -2.02 0.59
N THR A 150 1.16 -1.37 -0.20
CA THR A 150 2.32 -0.66 0.33
C THR A 150 1.87 0.59 1.09
N THR A 151 2.73 1.13 1.95
CA THR A 151 2.45 2.38 2.66
C THR A 151 2.09 3.51 1.69
N ASP A 152 2.85 3.65 0.59
CA ASP A 152 2.61 4.71 -0.41
C ASP A 152 1.27 4.52 -1.13
N GLN A 153 0.86 3.28 -1.43
CA GLN A 153 -0.46 2.99 -1.98
C GLN A 153 -1.58 3.37 -1.01
N ILE A 154 -1.42 3.04 0.29
CA ILE A 154 -2.40 3.42 1.32
C ILE A 154 -2.52 4.95 1.41
N LEU A 155 -1.39 5.66 1.46
CA LEU A 155 -1.40 7.12 1.54
C LEU A 155 -2.01 7.77 0.28
N ALA A 156 -1.78 7.20 -0.91
CA ALA A 156 -2.42 7.63 -2.15
C ALA A 156 -3.94 7.40 -2.11
N ALA A 157 -4.38 6.21 -1.68
CA ALA A 157 -5.79 5.88 -1.52
C ALA A 157 -6.51 6.79 -0.53
N LEU A 158 -5.83 7.24 0.53
CA LEU A 158 -6.36 8.15 1.54
C LEU A 158 -6.24 9.64 1.14
N GLY A 159 -5.70 9.95 -0.06
CA GLY A 159 -5.51 11.31 -0.55
C GLY A 159 -4.38 12.08 0.15
N ARG A 160 -3.49 11.38 0.87
CA ARG A 160 -2.32 11.99 1.57
C ARG A 160 -1.12 12.14 0.65
N HIS A 161 -1.03 11.35 -0.42
CA HIS A 161 -0.16 11.57 -1.56
C HIS A 161 -0.95 12.21 -2.69
N GLN A 162 -0.34 13.20 -3.34
CA GLN A 162 -0.85 13.87 -4.55
C GLN A 162 0.15 13.63 -5.68
N ALA A 163 -0.25 13.88 -6.94
CA ALA A 163 0.63 13.68 -8.08
C ALA A 163 1.98 14.42 -7.93
N TRP A 164 1.94 15.67 -7.46
CA TRP A 164 3.11 16.53 -7.32
C TRP A 164 3.80 16.44 -5.95
N LYS A 165 3.15 15.89 -4.92
CA LYS A 165 3.65 15.93 -3.54
C LYS A 165 3.56 14.57 -2.86
N HIS A 166 4.71 14.01 -2.54
CA HIS A 166 4.86 12.87 -1.66
C HIS A 166 4.93 13.31 -0.19
N ARG A 167 4.20 12.64 0.69
CA ARG A 167 4.33 12.82 2.13
C ARG A 167 5.25 11.75 2.69
N HIS A 168 6.38 12.15 3.24
CA HIS A 168 7.20 11.21 4.00
C HIS A 168 6.42 10.74 5.23
N PHE A 169 6.31 9.42 5.40
CA PHE A 169 5.54 8.81 6.48
C PHE A 169 6.28 7.59 7.03
N GLN A 170 6.58 7.61 8.32
CA GLN A 170 7.26 6.53 9.04
C GLN A 170 6.57 6.17 10.36
N GLU A 171 5.51 6.87 10.70
CA GLU A 171 4.76 6.68 11.91
C GLU A 171 3.87 5.42 11.83
N GLY A 172 3.56 4.84 13.00
CA GLY A 172 2.61 3.73 13.10
C GLY A 172 1.14 4.16 13.14
N VAL A 173 0.87 5.47 13.15
CA VAL A 173 -0.48 6.04 13.22
C VAL A 173 -0.59 7.26 12.30
N LEU A 174 -1.73 7.40 11.64
CA LEU A 174 -2.08 8.54 10.80
C LEU A 174 -3.48 9.02 11.17
N TYR A 175 -3.63 10.31 11.43
CA TYR A 175 -4.93 10.94 11.49
C TYR A 175 -5.24 11.67 10.18
N VAL A 176 -6.31 11.26 9.53
CA VAL A 176 -6.82 11.88 8.30
C VAL A 176 -7.89 12.89 8.73
N GLU A 177 -7.47 14.13 8.94
CA GLU A 177 -8.28 15.19 9.54
C GLU A 177 -9.54 15.47 8.73
N GLU A 178 -9.42 15.52 7.40
CA GLU A 178 -10.52 15.82 6.47
C GLU A 178 -11.65 14.78 6.53
N ARG A 179 -11.37 13.61 7.11
CA ARG A 179 -12.31 12.49 7.25
C ARG A 179 -12.58 12.13 8.70
N ASN A 180 -11.98 12.84 9.63
CA ASN A 180 -12.01 12.51 11.06
C ASN A 180 -11.73 11.00 11.28
N MET A 181 -10.70 10.46 10.65
CA MET A 181 -10.38 9.03 10.64
C MET A 181 -8.98 8.77 11.17
N ASP A 182 -8.84 7.80 12.07
CA ASP A 182 -7.55 7.26 12.49
C ASP A 182 -7.19 6.03 11.65
N VAL A 183 -5.92 5.92 11.27
CA VAL A 183 -5.38 4.78 10.51
C VAL A 183 -4.18 4.24 11.25
N PHE A 184 -4.20 2.95 11.58
CA PHE A 184 -3.15 2.27 12.33
C PHE A 184 -2.37 1.31 11.44
N PHE A 185 -1.05 1.44 11.48
CA PHE A 185 -0.09 0.59 10.76
C PHE A 185 0.64 -0.29 11.77
N VAL A 186 0.27 -1.55 11.82
CA VAL A 186 0.76 -2.50 12.82
C VAL A 186 1.72 -3.50 12.20
N THR A 187 2.85 -3.73 12.85
CA THR A 187 3.76 -4.83 12.56
C THR A 187 3.77 -5.76 13.75
N LEU A 188 3.35 -7.02 13.56
CA LEU A 188 3.17 -7.98 14.65
C LEU A 188 4.51 -8.44 15.22
N VAL A 189 5.40 -8.93 14.37
CA VAL A 189 6.73 -9.39 14.77
C VAL A 189 7.74 -8.27 14.54
N LYS A 190 8.20 -7.66 15.62
CA LYS A 190 9.17 -6.56 15.61
C LYS A 190 10.56 -7.11 15.93
N SER A 191 11.53 -6.80 15.06
CA SER A 191 12.93 -7.13 15.28
C SER A 191 13.70 -5.92 15.81
N GLU A 192 14.73 -6.14 16.63
CA GLU A 192 15.62 -5.09 17.12
C GLU A 192 16.35 -4.33 16.00
N ARG A 193 16.50 -4.96 14.84
CA ARG A 193 17.09 -4.32 13.65
C ARG A 193 16.22 -3.19 13.09
N ASP A 194 14.89 -3.34 13.19
CA ASP A 194 13.92 -2.45 12.54
C ASP A 194 13.21 -1.52 13.53
N TYR A 195 13.31 -1.78 14.84
CA TYR A 195 12.59 -1.05 15.88
C TYR A 195 13.50 -0.79 17.10
N SER A 196 13.39 0.40 17.67
CA SER A 196 14.05 0.72 18.95
C SER A 196 13.29 0.07 20.11
N PRO A 197 13.95 -0.14 21.28
CA PRO A 197 13.29 -0.68 22.46
C PRO A 197 12.01 0.07 22.88
N THR A 198 11.96 1.38 22.62
CA THR A 198 10.79 2.23 22.93
C THR A 198 9.64 2.11 21.94
N THR A 199 9.83 1.39 20.83
CA THR A 199 8.82 1.15 19.79
C THR A 199 8.46 -0.33 19.63
N MET A 200 8.91 -1.17 20.55
CA MET A 200 8.57 -2.59 20.65
C MET A 200 7.21 -2.79 21.33
N TYR A 201 6.14 -2.23 20.75
CA TYR A 201 4.78 -2.39 21.26
C TYR A 201 4.31 -3.83 21.11
N GLN A 202 3.46 -4.27 22.05
CA GLN A 202 2.82 -5.58 22.00
C GLN A 202 1.46 -5.44 21.31
N ASP A 203 1.41 -5.88 20.06
CA ASP A 203 0.18 -5.86 19.25
C ASP A 203 -0.14 -7.31 18.86
N TYR A 204 -1.33 -7.82 19.21
CA TYR A 204 -1.71 -9.22 18.99
C TYR A 204 -3.22 -9.42 18.95
N ALA A 205 -3.65 -10.52 18.34
CA ALA A 205 -5.03 -10.95 18.39
C ALA A 205 -5.36 -11.59 19.74
N ILE A 206 -6.46 -11.18 20.38
CA ILE A 206 -7.01 -11.82 21.59
C ILE A 206 -8.00 -12.91 21.16
N SER A 207 -8.74 -12.68 20.09
CA SER A 207 -9.70 -13.60 19.51
C SER A 207 -9.92 -13.27 18.04
N GLU A 208 -10.76 -14.02 17.34
CA GLU A 208 -11.09 -13.76 15.93
C GLU A 208 -11.58 -12.33 15.61
N ARG A 209 -12.08 -11.61 16.63
CA ARG A 209 -12.62 -10.25 16.45
C ARG A 209 -12.11 -9.25 17.49
N VAL A 210 -11.17 -9.61 18.32
CA VAL A 210 -10.61 -8.70 19.33
C VAL A 210 -9.12 -8.59 19.12
N PHE A 211 -8.68 -7.34 18.91
CA PHE A 211 -7.28 -7.02 18.67
C PHE A 211 -6.75 -6.10 19.78
N HIS A 212 -5.63 -6.50 20.37
CA HIS A 212 -4.88 -5.68 21.31
C HIS A 212 -3.87 -4.81 20.55
N TRP A 213 -3.87 -3.52 20.85
CA TRP A 213 -2.97 -2.55 20.25
C TRP A 213 -2.44 -1.58 21.31
N GLN A 214 -1.18 -1.20 21.20
CA GLN A 214 -0.58 -0.18 22.05
C GLN A 214 -0.34 1.13 21.29
N SER A 215 -0.77 2.24 21.90
CA SER A 215 -0.48 3.57 21.38
C SER A 215 1.01 3.89 21.40
N GLN A 216 1.40 4.95 20.71
CA GLN A 216 2.77 5.49 20.82
C GLN A 216 3.14 5.79 22.28
N SER A 217 4.40 5.57 22.65
CA SER A 217 4.92 5.65 24.04
C SER A 217 4.59 6.94 24.78
N ARG A 218 4.45 8.05 24.05
CA ARG A 218 4.17 9.37 24.64
C ARG A 218 2.69 9.74 24.63
N THR A 219 1.82 8.89 24.08
CA THR A 219 0.38 9.16 23.99
C THR A 219 -0.26 8.88 25.35
N THR A 220 -0.78 9.91 25.99
CA THR A 220 -1.53 9.79 27.25
C THR A 220 -3.04 9.82 26.98
N VAL A 221 -3.83 9.24 27.87
CA VAL A 221 -5.31 9.32 27.82
C VAL A 221 -5.81 10.76 27.76
N GLY A 222 -5.13 11.68 28.44
CA GLY A 222 -5.47 13.11 28.48
C GLY A 222 -5.01 13.91 27.25
N SER A 223 -4.14 13.37 26.39
CA SER A 223 -3.68 14.06 25.18
C SER A 223 -4.82 14.14 24.12
N PRO A 224 -4.77 15.10 23.17
CA PRO A 224 -5.78 15.18 22.11
C PRO A 224 -5.95 13.84 21.36
N THR A 225 -4.84 13.20 21.00
CA THR A 225 -4.81 11.90 20.33
C THR A 225 -5.40 10.79 21.20
N GLY A 226 -4.97 10.68 22.47
CA GLY A 226 -5.50 9.66 23.39
C GLY A 226 -6.98 9.84 23.66
N ARG A 227 -7.45 11.09 23.86
CA ARG A 227 -8.90 11.38 24.00
C ARG A 227 -9.69 10.98 22.77
N ARG A 228 -9.16 11.16 21.56
CA ARG A 228 -9.80 10.71 20.31
C ARG A 228 -9.96 9.20 20.33
N TYR A 229 -8.92 8.45 20.68
CA TYR A 229 -8.98 6.98 20.75
C TYR A 229 -10.00 6.48 21.79
N VAL A 230 -9.90 6.92 23.03
CA VAL A 230 -10.75 6.41 24.12
C VAL A 230 -12.22 6.85 24.01
N ASN A 231 -12.49 7.91 23.26
CA ASN A 231 -13.85 8.38 23.00
C ASN A 231 -14.44 7.84 21.68
N GLN A 232 -13.70 7.01 20.94
CA GLN A 232 -14.15 6.48 19.65
C GLN A 232 -15.56 5.84 19.73
N GLY A 233 -15.82 5.04 20.77
CA GLY A 233 -17.14 4.43 20.98
C GLY A 233 -18.30 5.45 21.17
N LYS A 234 -17.99 6.72 21.51
CA LYS A 234 -19.00 7.80 21.61
C LYS A 234 -19.09 8.61 20.33
N THR A 235 -17.97 8.85 19.66
CA THR A 235 -17.89 9.68 18.46
C THR A 235 -18.19 8.89 17.18
N GLY A 236 -17.96 7.58 17.20
CA GLY A 236 -18.18 6.70 16.06
C GLY A 236 -17.24 6.97 14.87
N HIS A 237 -16.15 7.76 15.06
CA HIS A 237 -15.25 8.04 13.95
C HIS A 237 -14.52 6.76 13.48
N PRO A 238 -14.25 6.62 12.18
CA PRO A 238 -13.63 5.43 11.64
C PRO A 238 -12.21 5.23 12.20
N VAL A 239 -11.87 4.01 12.58
CA VAL A 239 -10.52 3.57 12.91
C VAL A 239 -10.18 2.39 12.01
N LEU A 240 -9.26 2.61 11.06
CA LEU A 240 -8.88 1.66 10.02
C LEU A 240 -7.56 1.00 10.36
N PHE A 241 -7.51 -0.33 10.30
CA PHE A 241 -6.31 -1.10 10.62
C PHE A 241 -5.65 -1.71 9.40
N PHE A 242 -4.33 -1.55 9.35
CA PHE A 242 -3.42 -2.22 8.43
C PHE A 242 -2.40 -3.01 9.23
N VAL A 243 -2.28 -4.30 8.95
CA VAL A 243 -1.40 -5.20 9.69
C VAL A 243 -0.46 -5.94 8.74
N ARG A 244 0.78 -6.11 9.13
CA ARG A 244 1.73 -7.01 8.49
C ARG A 244 2.42 -7.88 9.54
N GLU A 245 2.81 -9.08 9.14
CA GLU A 245 3.54 -9.97 10.04
C GLU A 245 4.91 -9.37 10.42
N LYS A 246 5.73 -9.07 9.43
CA LYS A 246 7.10 -8.54 9.57
C LYS A 246 7.32 -7.33 8.69
N LYS A 247 8.24 -6.44 9.08
CA LYS A 247 8.60 -5.28 8.24
C LYS A 247 9.30 -5.69 6.95
N ARG A 248 10.15 -6.72 7.03
CA ARG A 248 10.90 -7.24 5.89
C ARG A 248 10.86 -8.76 5.88
N ASN A 249 10.89 -9.32 4.66
CA ASN A 249 11.10 -10.75 4.48
C ASN A 249 12.58 -11.12 4.60
N GLU A 250 12.90 -12.41 4.48
CA GLU A 250 14.27 -12.95 4.55
C GLU A 250 15.19 -12.37 3.49
N SER A 251 14.66 -11.99 2.33
CA SER A 251 15.39 -11.32 1.24
C SER A 251 15.57 -9.81 1.45
N GLY A 252 15.10 -9.24 2.57
CA GLY A 252 15.20 -7.82 2.88
C GLY A 252 14.14 -6.94 2.18
N VAL A 253 13.18 -7.53 1.48
CA VAL A 253 12.08 -6.82 0.81
C VAL A 253 11.09 -6.32 1.84
N THR A 254 10.69 -5.05 1.74
CA THR A 254 9.66 -4.48 2.61
C THR A 254 8.31 -5.10 2.31
N MET A 255 7.70 -5.70 3.33
CA MET A 255 6.39 -6.35 3.22
C MET A 255 5.26 -5.32 3.20
N PRO A 256 4.24 -5.53 2.38
CA PRO A 256 3.03 -4.71 2.40
C PRO A 256 2.24 -4.92 3.68
N TYR A 257 1.27 -4.07 3.88
CA TYR A 257 0.26 -4.23 4.93
C TYR A 257 -1.01 -4.84 4.34
N THR A 258 -1.63 -5.74 5.07
CA THR A 258 -2.98 -6.23 4.79
C THR A 258 -4.00 -5.33 5.46
N CYS A 259 -4.99 -4.88 4.73
CA CYS A 259 -6.13 -4.13 5.27
C CYS A 259 -7.05 -5.10 6.02
N ILE A 260 -7.18 -4.95 7.33
CA ILE A 260 -8.05 -5.80 8.16
C ILE A 260 -9.36 -5.12 8.57
N GLY A 261 -9.64 -3.95 7.99
CA GLY A 261 -10.92 -3.26 8.13
C GLY A 261 -11.02 -2.31 9.30
N LEU A 262 -12.26 -1.90 9.58
CA LEU A 262 -12.59 -0.96 10.64
C LEU A 262 -12.73 -1.66 11.99
N ALA A 263 -12.45 -0.91 13.05
CA ALA A 263 -12.59 -1.37 14.41
C ALA A 263 -13.32 -0.34 15.29
N ASP A 264 -14.00 -0.85 16.32
CA ASP A 264 -14.67 -0.06 17.32
C ASP A 264 -13.99 -0.19 18.68
N TYR A 265 -13.92 0.90 19.42
CA TYR A 265 -13.34 0.92 20.76
C TYR A 265 -14.04 -0.07 21.69
N ARG A 266 -13.26 -0.87 22.40
CA ARG A 266 -13.75 -1.83 23.39
C ARG A 266 -13.37 -1.42 24.82
N SER A 267 -12.09 -1.35 25.09
CA SER A 267 -11.56 -1.01 26.41
C SER A 267 -10.14 -0.45 26.33
N HIS A 268 -9.67 0.17 27.39
CA HIS A 268 -8.27 0.56 27.53
C HIS A 268 -7.78 0.46 28.96
N ARG A 269 -6.46 0.39 29.12
CA ARG A 269 -5.77 0.47 30.41
C ARG A 269 -4.43 1.19 30.26
N GLY A 270 -3.96 1.75 31.37
CA GLY A 270 -2.68 2.48 31.39
C GLY A 270 -2.72 3.81 30.66
N SER A 271 -1.56 4.43 30.58
CA SER A 271 -1.33 5.70 29.90
C SER A 271 0.14 5.82 29.60
N ALA A 272 0.54 6.26 28.40
CA ALA A 272 1.92 6.46 27.96
C ALA A 272 2.81 5.18 27.99
N PRO A 273 2.52 4.13 27.23
CA PRO A 273 1.47 3.99 26.22
C PRO A 273 0.10 3.61 26.79
N ILE A 274 -0.94 3.83 26.00
CA ILE A 274 -2.29 3.33 26.28
C ILE A 274 -2.39 1.93 25.66
N SER A 275 -2.72 0.93 26.47
CA SER A 275 -3.02 -0.45 26.04
C SER A 275 -4.50 -0.50 25.71
N MET A 276 -4.87 -0.82 24.48
CA MET A 276 -6.25 -0.74 23.99
C MET A 276 -6.70 -2.06 23.41
N GLU A 277 -7.96 -2.39 23.62
CA GLU A 277 -8.65 -3.47 22.94
C GLU A 277 -9.65 -2.88 21.95
N TRP A 278 -9.61 -3.40 20.72
CA TRP A 278 -10.48 -3.02 19.62
C TRP A 278 -11.33 -4.20 19.19
N THR A 279 -12.61 -3.97 18.98
CA THR A 279 -13.50 -4.96 18.36
C THR A 279 -13.48 -4.74 16.86
N MET A 280 -12.92 -5.69 16.12
CA MET A 280 -12.89 -5.66 14.67
C MET A 280 -14.29 -5.90 14.11
N ARG A 281 -14.70 -5.10 13.13
CA ARG A 281 -16.01 -5.28 12.45
C ARG A 281 -16.01 -6.56 11.62
N GLU A 282 -14.84 -6.97 11.14
CA GLU A 282 -14.63 -8.19 10.37
C GLU A 282 -13.71 -9.17 11.11
N PRO A 283 -13.82 -10.49 10.86
CA PRO A 283 -12.90 -11.46 11.44
C PRO A 283 -11.45 -11.17 11.08
N LEU A 284 -10.55 -11.40 12.01
CA LEU A 284 -9.11 -11.30 11.76
C LEU A 284 -8.65 -12.44 10.83
N PRO A 285 -7.77 -12.16 9.86
CA PRO A 285 -7.21 -13.20 9.00
C PRO A 285 -6.28 -14.13 9.79
N ALA A 286 -6.14 -15.38 9.33
CA ALA A 286 -5.39 -16.44 10.02
C ALA A 286 -3.98 -16.00 10.44
N PHE A 287 -3.21 -15.34 9.56
CA PHE A 287 -1.84 -14.92 9.89
C PHE A 287 -1.75 -13.96 11.09
N VAL A 288 -2.82 -13.22 11.39
CA VAL A 288 -2.88 -12.34 12.56
C VAL A 288 -3.16 -13.13 13.83
N LEU A 289 -3.96 -14.20 13.72
CA LEU A 289 -4.29 -15.09 14.83
C LEU A 289 -3.08 -15.96 15.21
N ASP A 290 -2.36 -16.47 14.21
CA ASP A 290 -1.23 -17.40 14.40
C ASP A 290 -0.04 -16.77 15.15
N VAL A 291 0.15 -15.46 15.03
CA VAL A 291 1.22 -14.72 15.74
C VAL A 291 0.82 -14.40 17.19
N GLY A 292 -0.46 -14.41 17.53
CA GLY A 292 -0.98 -14.04 18.85
C GLY A 292 -1.15 -15.24 19.81
N LEU A 293 -1.06 -16.44 19.31
CA LEU A 293 -1.15 -17.70 20.06
C LEU A 293 0.24 -18.31 20.26
#